data_1698be45900895c35c0ff60c56a07b2d
#
_entry.id   1698be45900895c35c0ff60c56a07b2d
#
_cell.length_a   1.000
_cell.length_b   1.000
_cell.length_c   1.000
_cell.angle_alpha   90.00
_cell.angle_beta   90.00
_cell.angle_gamma   90.00
#
_symmetry.space_group_name_H-M   'P 1'
#
loop_
_entity.id
_entity.type
_entity.pdbx_description
1 polymer ?
#
loop_
_entity_poly.entity_id
_entity_poly.type
_entity_poly.pdbx_seq_one_letter_code
_entity_poly.pdbx_strand_id
1 'polypeptide(L)'
;MASHAKLVARRLAIVAGLLVGPGVVATAAPAQAAYVPSLATVAKYEARVIYQINVQRVKYAHGKLRAGTCHDKYAETWGSYLARTGSLYHQSMTPILRGCTATRASENLARGYTTADATVLAWMASPGHRANVLDGSLTRIGVAAAFANGRWTVVADFTRS
;
A
#
# COMPACT_ATOMS: atom_id res chain seq x y z
N MET A 1 85.88 9.72 35.15
CA MET A 1 85.44 10.34 36.42
C MET A 1 84.04 10.90 36.20
N ALA A 2 83.03 10.23 36.71
CA ALA A 2 81.65 10.51 36.46
C ALA A 2 81.05 11.35 37.59
N SER A 3 80.38 12.43 37.27
CA SER A 3 79.62 13.25 38.22
C SER A 3 78.13 13.07 37.96
N HIS A 4 77.43 12.54 39.00
CA HIS A 4 76.00 12.30 38.98
C HIS A 4 75.24 13.60 39.37
N ALA A 5 74.47 14.15 38.47
CA ALA A 5 73.47 15.21 38.77
C ALA A 5 72.08 14.54 38.96
N LYS A 6 71.56 14.59 40.18
CA LYS A 6 70.21 14.14 40.51
C LYS A 6 69.19 15.21 40.15
N LEU A 7 68.32 14.95 39.17
CA LEU A 7 67.18 15.81 38.82
C LEU A 7 65.98 15.41 39.72
N VAL A 8 65.54 16.40 40.52
CA VAL A 8 64.36 16.25 41.36
C VAL A 8 63.14 16.67 40.52
N ALA A 9 62.32 15.72 40.14
CA ALA A 9 61.10 15.98 39.45
C ALA A 9 59.98 16.42 40.42
N ARG A 10 59.57 17.67 40.33
CA ARG A 10 58.36 18.18 40.98
C ARG A 10 57.15 17.69 40.26
N ARG A 11 56.31 16.90 40.93
CA ARG A 11 54.99 16.47 40.45
C ARG A 11 54.03 17.65 40.62
N LEU A 12 53.56 18.21 39.52
CA LEU A 12 52.43 19.13 39.49
C LEU A 12 51.15 18.31 39.49
N ALA A 13 50.34 18.37 40.52
CA ALA A 13 49.02 17.76 40.58
C ALA A 13 48.05 18.68 39.82
N ILE A 14 47.60 18.24 38.64
CA ILE A 14 46.54 18.90 37.90
C ILE A 14 45.21 18.40 38.48
N VAL A 15 44.51 19.25 39.20
CA VAL A 15 43.11 19.00 39.61
C VAL A 15 42.24 19.25 38.42
N ALA A 16 41.80 18.16 37.77
CA ALA A 16 40.79 18.24 36.69
C ALA A 16 39.42 18.48 37.33
N GLY A 17 38.95 19.70 37.30
CA GLY A 17 37.56 20.04 37.65
C GLY A 17 36.59 19.44 36.60
N LEU A 18 35.77 18.46 37.02
CA LEU A 18 34.65 18.01 36.23
C LEU A 18 33.59 19.11 36.17
N LEU A 19 33.49 19.80 35.02
CA LEU A 19 32.34 20.63 34.69
C LEU A 19 31.20 19.72 34.27
N VAL A 20 30.30 19.44 35.22
CA VAL A 20 29.00 18.81 34.91
C VAL A 20 28.13 19.89 34.26
N GLY A 21 28.13 19.91 32.92
CA GLY A 21 27.23 20.73 32.14
C GLY A 21 25.78 20.26 32.33
N PRO A 22 24.76 21.13 32.24
CA PRO A 22 23.37 20.73 32.33
C PRO A 22 23.06 19.74 31.20
N GLY A 23 22.75 18.50 31.58
CA GLY A 23 22.35 17.45 30.64
C GLY A 23 21.08 17.89 29.89
N VAL A 24 21.19 18.08 28.58
CA VAL A 24 20.02 18.30 27.72
C VAL A 24 19.27 16.98 27.67
N VAL A 25 18.19 16.89 28.44
CA VAL A 25 17.25 15.77 28.32
C VAL A 25 16.50 15.96 27.00
N ALA A 26 16.94 15.23 25.97
CA ALA A 26 16.21 15.17 24.71
C ALA A 26 14.88 14.45 24.98
N THR A 27 13.78 15.18 25.11
CA THR A 27 12.45 14.62 25.14
C THR A 27 12.19 14.02 23.75
N ALA A 28 12.12 12.70 23.65
CA ALA A 28 11.70 12.03 22.42
C ALA A 28 10.29 12.51 22.08
N ALA A 29 10.11 13.08 20.89
CA ALA A 29 8.78 13.41 20.39
C ALA A 29 7.91 12.15 20.38
N PRO A 30 6.62 12.23 20.78
CA PRO A 30 5.74 11.08 20.76
C PRO A 30 5.69 10.53 19.33
N ALA A 31 5.92 9.21 19.21
CA ALA A 31 5.79 8.52 17.94
C ALA A 31 4.35 8.72 17.44
N GLN A 32 4.17 9.41 16.31
CA GLN A 32 2.84 9.55 15.70
C GLN A 32 2.30 8.17 15.39
N ALA A 33 1.12 7.85 15.91
CA ALA A 33 0.43 6.61 15.59
C ALA A 33 0.27 6.51 14.07
N ALA A 34 0.68 5.37 13.50
CA ALA A 34 0.57 5.14 12.08
C ALA A 34 -0.91 5.25 11.66
N TYR A 35 -1.20 6.04 10.63
CA TYR A 35 -2.55 6.18 10.10
C TYR A 35 -3.08 4.81 9.64
N VAL A 36 -4.25 4.41 10.16
CA VAL A 36 -5.00 3.23 9.73
C VAL A 36 -6.38 3.70 9.27
N PRO A 37 -6.76 3.50 8.00
CA PRO A 37 -8.08 3.92 7.52
C PRO A 37 -9.19 3.18 8.26
N SER A 38 -10.29 3.86 8.53
CA SER A 38 -11.51 3.22 9.03
C SER A 38 -12.14 2.32 7.95
N LEU A 39 -12.96 1.34 8.35
CA LEU A 39 -13.72 0.51 7.41
C LEU A 39 -14.58 1.36 6.46
N ALA A 40 -15.18 2.45 6.95
CA ALA A 40 -15.93 3.40 6.11
C ALA A 40 -15.04 4.09 5.06
N THR A 41 -13.78 4.36 5.38
CA THR A 41 -12.80 4.92 4.42
C THR A 41 -12.44 3.91 3.35
N VAL A 42 -12.23 2.64 3.72
CA VAL A 42 -11.98 1.52 2.79
C VAL A 42 -13.14 1.38 1.82
N ALA A 43 -14.37 1.23 2.34
CA ALA A 43 -15.58 1.07 1.53
C ALA A 43 -15.81 2.25 0.55
N LYS A 44 -15.52 3.49 0.99
CA LYS A 44 -15.58 4.67 0.10
C LYS A 44 -14.54 4.60 -1.01
N TYR A 45 -13.34 4.13 -0.72
CA TYR A 45 -12.28 3.97 -1.71
C TYR A 45 -12.72 2.94 -2.78
N GLU A 46 -13.20 1.78 -2.36
CA GLU A 46 -13.66 0.69 -3.24
C GLU A 46 -14.82 1.13 -4.13
N ALA A 47 -15.85 1.72 -3.52
CA ALA A 47 -16.99 2.26 -4.26
C ALA A 47 -16.57 3.33 -5.29
N ARG A 48 -15.57 4.16 -4.95
CA ARG A 48 -15.03 5.17 -5.88
C ARG A 48 -14.24 4.54 -7.01
N VAL A 49 -13.49 3.45 -6.78
CA VAL A 49 -12.83 2.68 -7.85
C VAL A 49 -13.86 2.14 -8.84
N ILE A 50 -14.93 1.47 -8.35
CA ILE A 50 -16.00 0.95 -9.20
C ILE A 50 -16.67 2.07 -9.99
N TYR A 51 -16.96 3.19 -9.34
CA TYR A 51 -17.56 4.36 -10.01
C TYR A 51 -16.67 4.87 -11.14
N GLN A 52 -15.39 5.07 -10.89
CA GLN A 52 -14.46 5.60 -11.90
C GLN A 52 -14.22 4.63 -13.05
N ILE A 53 -14.14 3.32 -12.80
CA ILE A 53 -14.10 2.31 -13.85
C ILE A 53 -15.33 2.44 -14.74
N ASN A 54 -16.52 2.57 -14.15
CA ASN A 54 -17.76 2.69 -14.91
C ASN A 54 -17.87 4.03 -15.67
N VAL A 55 -17.29 5.12 -15.16
CA VAL A 55 -17.14 6.38 -15.89
C VAL A 55 -16.31 6.17 -17.15
N GLN A 56 -15.16 5.48 -17.04
CA GLN A 56 -14.32 5.17 -18.19
C GLN A 56 -15.05 4.27 -19.20
N ARG A 57 -15.71 3.22 -18.74
CA ARG A 57 -16.46 2.31 -19.61
C ARG A 57 -17.53 3.04 -20.41
N VAL A 58 -18.34 3.89 -19.78
CA VAL A 58 -19.36 4.70 -20.47
C VAL A 58 -18.73 5.66 -21.48
N LYS A 59 -17.61 6.31 -21.13
CA LYS A 59 -16.85 7.18 -22.03
C LYS A 59 -16.42 6.46 -23.32
N TYR A 60 -16.14 5.15 -23.23
CA TYR A 60 -15.74 4.31 -24.37
C TYR A 60 -16.88 3.42 -24.88
N ALA A 61 -18.15 3.82 -24.66
CA ALA A 61 -19.35 3.15 -25.14
C ALA A 61 -19.52 1.68 -24.68
N HIS A 62 -19.00 1.33 -23.50
CA HIS A 62 -19.20 0.01 -22.87
C HIS A 62 -20.24 0.07 -21.75
N GLY A 63 -20.95 -1.06 -21.55
CA GLY A 63 -21.88 -1.22 -20.44
C GLY A 63 -21.19 -1.14 -19.07
N LYS A 64 -21.88 -0.61 -18.06
CA LYS A 64 -21.39 -0.56 -16.68
C LYS A 64 -21.26 -1.96 -16.09
N LEU A 65 -20.19 -2.19 -15.31
CA LEU A 65 -20.04 -3.37 -14.49
C LEU A 65 -20.90 -3.25 -13.22
N ARG A 66 -21.46 -4.35 -12.80
CA ARG A 66 -22.21 -4.46 -11.53
C ARG A 66 -21.31 -5.06 -10.47
N ALA A 67 -21.27 -4.47 -9.28
CA ALA A 67 -20.61 -5.07 -8.13
C ALA A 67 -21.23 -6.43 -7.78
N GLY A 68 -20.45 -7.35 -7.29
CA GLY A 68 -20.92 -8.70 -6.92
C GLY A 68 -20.20 -9.23 -5.68
N THR A 69 -20.97 -9.60 -4.66
CA THR A 69 -20.47 -10.09 -3.37
C THR A 69 -19.50 -11.28 -3.48
N CYS A 70 -19.77 -12.19 -4.44
CA CYS A 70 -18.86 -13.30 -4.72
C CYS A 70 -17.48 -12.78 -5.16
N HIS A 71 -17.45 -11.81 -6.06
CA HIS A 71 -16.23 -11.23 -6.62
C HIS A 71 -15.48 -10.39 -5.58
N ASP A 72 -16.22 -9.61 -4.76
CA ASP A 72 -15.65 -8.85 -3.66
C ASP A 72 -14.90 -9.75 -2.69
N LYS A 73 -15.46 -10.91 -2.32
CA LYS A 73 -14.82 -11.89 -1.43
C LYS A 73 -13.43 -12.34 -1.94
N TYR A 74 -13.28 -12.60 -3.23
CA TYR A 74 -11.99 -12.98 -3.82
C TYR A 74 -11.02 -11.80 -3.84
N ALA A 75 -11.48 -10.63 -4.28
CA ALA A 75 -10.69 -9.41 -4.28
C ALA A 75 -10.19 -9.05 -2.87
N GLU A 76 -11.08 -9.10 -1.85
CA GLU A 76 -10.73 -8.82 -0.44
C GLU A 76 -9.69 -9.79 0.10
N THR A 77 -9.88 -11.09 -0.14
CA THR A 77 -8.94 -12.13 0.31
C THR A 77 -7.57 -11.89 -0.29
N TRP A 78 -7.51 -11.63 -1.59
CA TRP A 78 -6.26 -11.42 -2.31
C TRP A 78 -5.62 -10.07 -1.96
N GLY A 79 -6.38 -8.99 -1.94
CA GLY A 79 -5.92 -7.66 -1.58
C GLY A 79 -5.32 -7.59 -0.18
N SER A 80 -5.98 -8.23 0.79
CA SER A 80 -5.47 -8.36 2.17
C SER A 80 -4.16 -9.15 2.23
N TYR A 81 -4.06 -10.24 1.48
CA TYR A 81 -2.82 -11.02 1.39
C TYR A 81 -1.68 -10.19 0.80
N LEU A 82 -1.89 -9.55 -0.33
CA LEU A 82 -0.89 -8.72 -1.01
C LEU A 82 -0.43 -7.54 -0.13
N ALA A 83 -1.36 -6.88 0.55
CA ALA A 83 -1.04 -5.76 1.44
C ALA A 83 -0.17 -6.20 2.62
N ARG A 84 -0.52 -7.33 3.26
CA ARG A 84 0.20 -7.87 4.42
C ARG A 84 1.59 -8.37 4.06
N THR A 85 1.75 -9.06 2.93
CA THR A 85 3.04 -9.63 2.50
C THR A 85 3.95 -8.64 1.81
N GLY A 86 3.41 -7.49 1.37
CA GLY A 86 4.17 -6.54 0.56
C GLY A 86 4.41 -7.02 -0.89
N SER A 87 3.84 -8.15 -1.29
CA SER A 87 3.93 -8.70 -2.66
C SER A 87 2.92 -8.06 -3.60
N LEU A 88 3.19 -8.05 -4.91
CA LEU A 88 2.25 -7.57 -5.93
C LEU A 88 2.35 -8.47 -7.16
N TYR A 89 1.47 -9.47 -7.23
CA TYR A 89 1.35 -10.40 -8.35
C TYR A 89 -0.09 -10.89 -8.49
N HIS A 90 -0.46 -11.37 -9.66
CA HIS A 90 -1.81 -11.80 -9.96
C HIS A 90 -2.17 -13.12 -9.26
N GLN A 91 -3.42 -13.22 -8.78
CA GLN A 91 -3.97 -14.50 -8.32
C GLN A 91 -4.35 -15.41 -9.49
N SER A 92 -4.56 -16.70 -9.20
CA SER A 92 -5.20 -17.59 -10.16
C SER A 92 -6.67 -17.18 -10.35
N MET A 93 -7.10 -17.04 -11.59
CA MET A 93 -8.52 -16.75 -11.89
C MET A 93 -9.43 -17.97 -11.78
N THR A 94 -8.89 -19.18 -11.71
CA THR A 94 -9.69 -20.43 -11.65
C THR A 94 -10.66 -20.49 -10.46
N PRO A 95 -10.29 -20.10 -9.22
CA PRO A 95 -11.22 -20.08 -8.10
C PRO A 95 -12.39 -19.12 -8.33
N ILE A 96 -12.14 -17.94 -8.91
CA ILE A 96 -13.17 -16.93 -9.20
C ILE A 96 -14.12 -17.44 -10.28
N LEU A 97 -13.58 -18.02 -11.36
CA LEU A 97 -14.37 -18.59 -12.45
C LEU A 97 -15.35 -19.66 -11.92
N ARG A 98 -14.86 -20.58 -11.08
CA ARG A 98 -15.68 -21.66 -10.51
C ARG A 98 -16.64 -21.14 -9.43
N GLY A 99 -16.12 -20.38 -8.47
CA GLY A 99 -16.88 -19.96 -7.29
C GLY A 99 -17.97 -18.94 -7.61
N CYS A 100 -17.77 -18.08 -8.60
CA CYS A 100 -18.75 -17.07 -9.03
C CYS A 100 -19.51 -17.45 -10.30
N THR A 101 -19.40 -18.70 -10.76
CA THR A 101 -20.07 -19.19 -11.98
C THR A 101 -19.80 -18.28 -13.17
N ALA A 102 -18.54 -17.91 -13.35
CA ALA A 102 -18.13 -17.00 -14.40
C ALA A 102 -17.46 -17.74 -15.56
N THR A 103 -17.64 -17.24 -16.78
CA THR A 103 -17.09 -17.83 -18.00
C THR A 103 -15.78 -17.13 -18.43
N ARG A 104 -15.51 -15.94 -17.89
CA ARG A 104 -14.30 -15.15 -18.15
C ARG A 104 -13.94 -14.36 -16.91
N ALA A 105 -12.65 -14.21 -16.65
CA ALA A 105 -12.12 -13.39 -15.57
C ALA A 105 -10.82 -12.71 -15.97
N SER A 106 -10.58 -11.53 -15.42
CA SER A 106 -9.32 -10.79 -15.49
C SER A 106 -9.14 -9.96 -14.22
N GLU A 107 -7.91 -9.52 -13.95
CA GLU A 107 -7.58 -8.79 -12.74
C GLU A 107 -6.74 -7.56 -13.06
N ASN A 108 -6.98 -6.46 -12.36
CA ASN A 108 -6.07 -5.33 -12.27
C ASN A 108 -5.58 -5.17 -10.84
N LEU A 109 -4.29 -4.94 -10.70
CA LEU A 109 -3.63 -4.65 -9.42
C LEU A 109 -3.03 -3.25 -9.44
N ALA A 110 -3.04 -2.59 -8.27
CA ALA A 110 -2.33 -1.33 -8.07
C ALA A 110 -1.80 -1.22 -6.63
N ARG A 111 -0.71 -0.48 -6.45
CA ARG A 111 -0.17 -0.16 -5.13
C ARG A 111 0.40 1.25 -5.09
N GLY A 112 0.20 1.92 -3.94
CA GLY A 112 0.84 3.19 -3.63
C GLY A 112 0.08 4.44 -4.10
N TYR A 113 -1.03 4.28 -4.79
CA TYR A 113 -1.89 5.41 -5.16
C TYR A 113 -2.73 5.86 -3.97
N THR A 114 -2.72 7.15 -3.70
CA THR A 114 -3.40 7.72 -2.52
C THR A 114 -4.92 7.83 -2.70
N THR A 115 -5.41 7.86 -3.95
CA THR A 115 -6.84 8.00 -4.27
C THR A 115 -7.30 6.94 -5.28
N ALA A 116 -8.57 6.60 -5.21
CA ALA A 116 -9.22 5.71 -6.18
C ALA A 116 -9.15 6.26 -7.62
N ASP A 117 -9.27 7.58 -7.76
CA ASP A 117 -9.20 8.25 -9.07
C ASP A 117 -7.81 8.08 -9.69
N ALA A 118 -6.74 8.30 -8.91
CA ALA A 118 -5.36 8.08 -9.36
C ALA A 118 -5.10 6.62 -9.74
N THR A 119 -5.66 5.67 -8.97
CA THR A 119 -5.57 4.24 -9.28
C THR A 119 -6.17 3.92 -10.65
N VAL A 120 -7.40 4.38 -10.91
CA VAL A 120 -8.07 4.09 -12.19
C VAL A 120 -7.41 4.82 -13.34
N LEU A 121 -6.94 6.06 -13.15
CA LEU A 121 -6.16 6.77 -14.16
C LEU A 121 -4.87 6.03 -14.53
N ALA A 122 -4.15 5.48 -13.55
CA ALA A 122 -2.97 4.67 -13.80
C ALA A 122 -3.30 3.39 -14.59
N TRP A 123 -4.40 2.71 -14.26
CA TRP A 123 -4.85 1.57 -15.04
C TRP A 123 -5.21 1.97 -16.49
N MET A 124 -5.86 3.11 -16.68
CA MET A 124 -6.19 3.61 -18.03
C MET A 124 -4.96 4.04 -18.85
N ALA A 125 -3.86 4.41 -18.20
CA ALA A 125 -2.59 4.72 -18.84
C ALA A 125 -1.77 3.46 -19.22
N SER A 126 -2.06 2.29 -18.63
CA SER A 126 -1.39 1.01 -18.90
C SER A 126 -2.18 0.19 -19.92
N PRO A 127 -1.63 -0.18 -21.07
CA PRO A 127 -2.37 -0.89 -22.13
C PRO A 127 -3.06 -2.18 -21.64
N GLY A 128 -2.37 -3.02 -20.85
CA GLY A 128 -2.94 -4.26 -20.34
C GLY A 128 -4.09 -4.04 -19.34
N HIS A 129 -3.89 -3.14 -18.36
CA HIS A 129 -4.93 -2.81 -17.39
C HIS A 129 -6.12 -2.12 -18.05
N ARG A 130 -5.87 -1.22 -19.01
CA ARG A 130 -6.93 -0.56 -19.79
C ARG A 130 -7.76 -1.57 -20.57
N ALA A 131 -7.13 -2.58 -21.16
CA ALA A 131 -7.85 -3.63 -21.89
C ALA A 131 -8.84 -4.36 -20.97
N ASN A 132 -8.47 -4.66 -19.72
CA ASN A 132 -9.39 -5.25 -18.75
C ASN A 132 -10.54 -4.30 -18.37
N VAL A 133 -10.25 -3.02 -18.12
CA VAL A 133 -11.30 -2.02 -17.81
C VAL A 133 -12.31 -1.87 -18.96
N LEU A 134 -11.84 -1.91 -20.20
CA LEU A 134 -12.66 -1.67 -21.39
C LEU A 134 -13.14 -2.95 -22.10
N ASP A 135 -12.90 -4.13 -21.51
CA ASP A 135 -13.45 -5.38 -22.09
C ASP A 135 -14.98 -5.36 -22.02
N GLY A 136 -15.61 -5.19 -23.17
CA GLY A 136 -17.08 -5.12 -23.32
C GLY A 136 -17.79 -6.42 -22.97
N SER A 137 -17.09 -7.55 -22.91
CA SER A 137 -17.66 -8.84 -22.55
C SER A 137 -17.88 -9.03 -21.06
N LEU A 138 -17.20 -8.24 -20.22
CA LEU A 138 -17.29 -8.33 -18.76
C LEU A 138 -18.53 -7.60 -18.23
N THR A 139 -19.15 -8.19 -17.20
CA THR A 139 -20.45 -7.74 -16.66
C THR A 139 -20.42 -7.49 -15.15
N ARG A 140 -19.46 -8.08 -14.42
CA ARG A 140 -19.34 -7.99 -12.97
C ARG A 140 -17.96 -7.51 -12.55
N ILE A 141 -17.89 -6.96 -11.34
CA ILE A 141 -16.65 -6.52 -10.72
C ILE A 141 -16.69 -6.78 -9.21
N GLY A 142 -15.56 -7.22 -8.64
CA GLY A 142 -15.23 -7.14 -7.23
C GLY A 142 -14.03 -6.22 -7.02
N VAL A 143 -14.07 -5.40 -5.99
CA VAL A 143 -12.95 -4.48 -5.69
C VAL A 143 -12.59 -4.60 -4.21
N ALA A 144 -11.31 -4.70 -3.94
CA ALA A 144 -10.77 -4.56 -2.59
C ALA A 144 -9.69 -3.48 -2.54
N ALA A 145 -9.69 -2.72 -1.45
CA ALA A 145 -8.65 -1.77 -1.11
C ALA A 145 -8.12 -2.07 0.28
N ALA A 146 -6.89 -2.56 0.39
CA ALA A 146 -6.24 -2.86 1.65
C ALA A 146 -5.11 -1.87 1.92
N PHE A 147 -5.04 -1.35 3.15
CA PHE A 147 -4.00 -0.40 3.56
C PHE A 147 -3.04 -1.06 4.53
N ALA A 148 -1.77 -1.13 4.17
CA ALA A 148 -0.71 -1.63 5.04
C ALA A 148 0.61 -0.90 4.72
N ASN A 149 1.46 -0.74 5.73
CA ASN A 149 2.77 -0.11 5.58
C ASN A 149 2.70 1.28 4.90
N GLY A 150 1.69 2.07 5.24
CA GLY A 150 1.48 3.42 4.69
C GLY A 150 1.01 3.47 3.25
N ARG A 151 0.55 2.36 2.65
CA ARG A 151 0.17 2.28 1.23
C ARG A 151 -1.13 1.53 1.02
N TRP A 152 -1.91 1.98 0.06
CA TRP A 152 -3.03 1.25 -0.49
C TRP A 152 -2.53 0.16 -1.46
N THR A 153 -3.11 -1.03 -1.36
CA THR A 153 -3.06 -2.08 -2.37
C THR A 153 -4.48 -2.31 -2.85
N VAL A 154 -4.70 -2.24 -4.14
CA VAL A 154 -6.03 -2.31 -4.75
C VAL A 154 -6.07 -3.48 -5.73
N VAL A 155 -7.12 -4.29 -5.60
CA VAL A 155 -7.45 -5.41 -6.49
C VAL A 155 -8.78 -5.09 -7.17
N ALA A 156 -8.88 -5.32 -8.46
CA ALA A 156 -10.14 -5.30 -9.19
C ALA A 156 -10.27 -6.59 -10.00
N ASP A 157 -11.21 -7.45 -9.60
CA ASP A 157 -11.55 -8.69 -10.29
C ASP A 157 -12.74 -8.46 -11.20
N PHE A 158 -12.53 -8.65 -12.49
CA PHE A 158 -13.55 -8.49 -13.51
C PHE A 158 -14.02 -9.85 -13.98
N THR A 159 -15.33 -10.03 -14.19
CA THR A 159 -15.85 -11.29 -14.72
C THR A 159 -17.01 -11.10 -15.69
N ARG A 160 -17.25 -12.14 -16.49
CA ARG A 160 -18.50 -12.38 -17.20
C ARG A 160 -19.27 -13.49 -16.48
N SER A 161 -20.35 -13.11 -15.83
CA SER A 161 -21.33 -13.99 -15.19
C SER A 161 -22.71 -13.69 -15.72
#